data_995a798836f526d508341604c3319a36
#
_entry.id   995a798836f526d508341604c3319a36
#
_cell.length_a   1.000
_cell.length_b   1.000
_cell.length_c   1.000
_cell.angle_alpha   90.00
_cell.angle_beta   90.00
_cell.angle_gamma   90.00
#
_symmetry.space_group_name_H-M   'P 1'
#
loop_
_entity.id
_entity.type
_entity.pdbx_description
1 polymer ?
#
loop_
_entity_poly.entity_id
_entity_poly.type
_entity_poly.pdbx_seq_one_letter_code
_entity_poly.pdbx_strand_id
1 'polypeptide(L)'
;MRIILASGSPRRKELLSTLIKDFEIIVSDFEETIDSGKPLEEEIKRLAYGKAKSVFTNNQDALVIGSDTIVTIDNKVLGKPKTYEHAKKMLKELSGKKHKVITGVCIYTKDKVDTFAVVSDVYFDELTDKEIDDYVLTKEPLDKAGAYAIQGLGSKFINRIDGDYYAIMGLPVNELYKHLKQYNLTSI
;
A
#
# COMPACT_ATOMS: atom_id res chain seq x y z
N MET A 1 -21.22 -14.62 -1.66
CA MET A 1 -20.51 -13.98 -2.79
C MET A 1 -19.04 -14.34 -2.64
N ARG A 2 -18.41 -14.76 -3.71
CA ARG A 2 -16.97 -15.08 -3.75
C ARG A 2 -16.15 -13.78 -3.64
N ILE A 3 -15.12 -13.75 -2.80
CA ILE A 3 -14.31 -12.56 -2.56
C ILE A 3 -12.87 -12.89 -2.88
N ILE A 4 -12.18 -11.98 -3.60
CA ILE A 4 -10.81 -12.17 -4.03
C ILE A 4 -9.99 -10.93 -3.65
N LEU A 5 -8.82 -11.15 -3.03
CA LEU A 5 -7.79 -10.14 -2.88
C LEU A 5 -6.80 -10.23 -4.04
N ALA A 6 -6.76 -9.20 -4.88
CA ALA A 6 -5.86 -9.11 -6.04
C ALA A 6 -4.45 -8.65 -5.63
N SER A 7 -3.84 -9.33 -4.67
CA SER A 7 -2.52 -8.95 -4.13
C SER A 7 -1.80 -10.12 -3.49
N GLY A 8 -0.50 -10.25 -3.76
CA GLY A 8 0.40 -11.20 -3.08
C GLY A 8 0.98 -10.69 -1.75
N SER A 9 0.62 -9.48 -1.30
CA SER A 9 1.16 -8.89 -0.07
C SER A 9 0.66 -9.61 1.18
N PRO A 10 1.55 -10.19 2.01
CA PRO A 10 1.14 -10.82 3.27
C PRO A 10 0.46 -9.85 4.23
N ARG A 11 0.90 -8.59 4.25
CA ARG A 11 0.31 -7.52 5.09
C ARG A 11 -1.13 -7.21 4.69
N ARG A 12 -1.41 -7.09 3.38
CA ARG A 12 -2.79 -6.86 2.90
C ARG A 12 -3.70 -8.04 3.21
N LYS A 13 -3.17 -9.27 3.11
CA LYS A 13 -3.89 -10.48 3.52
C LYS A 13 -4.27 -10.41 5.00
N GLU A 14 -3.30 -10.13 5.87
CA GLU A 14 -3.50 -9.99 7.30
C GLU A 14 -4.57 -8.93 7.62
N LEU A 15 -4.44 -7.73 7.02
CA LEU A 15 -5.39 -6.64 7.23
C LEU A 15 -6.79 -6.98 6.72
N LEU A 16 -6.91 -7.58 5.54
CA LEU A 16 -8.22 -7.97 5.01
C LEU A 16 -8.90 -9.03 5.87
N SER A 17 -8.14 -9.95 6.48
CA SER A 17 -8.68 -11.00 7.35
C SER A 17 -9.32 -10.45 8.63
N THR A 18 -9.07 -9.20 8.99
CA THR A 18 -9.77 -8.50 10.09
C THR A 18 -11.18 -8.05 9.72
N LEU A 19 -11.50 -8.00 8.43
CA LEU A 19 -12.81 -7.56 7.92
C LEU A 19 -13.61 -8.71 7.28
N ILE A 20 -12.92 -9.64 6.64
CA ILE A 20 -13.51 -10.73 5.87
C ILE A 20 -12.78 -12.02 6.23
N LYS A 21 -13.54 -13.01 6.70
CA LYS A 21 -12.99 -14.29 7.14
C LYS A 21 -12.55 -15.18 5.98
N ASP A 22 -13.38 -15.28 4.95
CA ASP A 22 -13.17 -16.18 3.83
C ASP A 22 -12.99 -15.40 2.53
N PHE A 23 -11.78 -15.42 1.98
CA PHE A 23 -11.44 -14.84 0.68
C PHE A 23 -10.29 -15.61 0.02
N GLU A 24 -10.23 -15.51 -1.29
CA GLU A 24 -9.15 -16.08 -2.10
C GLU A 24 -8.07 -15.03 -2.38
N ILE A 25 -6.85 -15.50 -2.66
CA ILE A 25 -5.75 -14.64 -3.12
C ILE A 25 -5.45 -15.02 -4.57
N ILE A 26 -5.59 -14.05 -5.46
CA ILE A 26 -5.15 -14.16 -6.85
C ILE A 26 -4.27 -12.96 -7.16
N VAL A 27 -2.98 -13.21 -7.39
CA VAL A 27 -2.04 -12.13 -7.66
C VAL A 27 -2.32 -11.53 -9.04
N SER A 28 -2.44 -10.21 -9.09
CA SER A 28 -2.62 -9.48 -10.34
C SER A 28 -1.34 -9.49 -11.18
N ASP A 29 -1.48 -9.63 -12.48
CA ASP A 29 -0.44 -9.49 -13.49
C ASP A 29 -0.37 -8.07 -14.10
N PHE A 30 -1.16 -7.14 -13.56
CA PHE A 30 -1.20 -5.76 -14.04
C PHE A 30 0.14 -5.05 -13.85
N GLU A 31 0.64 -4.44 -14.93
CA GLU A 31 1.90 -3.70 -14.91
C GLU A 31 1.75 -2.36 -14.19
N GLU A 32 2.56 -2.16 -13.14
CA GLU A 32 2.53 -0.99 -12.27
C GLU A 32 3.45 0.12 -12.82
N THR A 33 2.90 0.99 -13.64
CA THR A 33 3.58 2.21 -14.11
C THR A 33 2.89 3.44 -13.56
N ILE A 34 3.64 4.40 -13.02
CA ILE A 34 3.12 5.65 -12.46
C ILE A 34 3.45 6.80 -13.41
N ASP A 35 2.44 7.55 -13.79
CA ASP A 35 2.60 8.82 -14.50
C ASP A 35 2.73 9.95 -13.47
N SER A 36 3.97 10.39 -13.25
CA SER A 36 4.26 11.47 -12.29
C SER A 36 3.76 12.86 -12.74
N GLY A 37 3.27 12.97 -13.97
CA GLY A 37 2.62 14.20 -14.49
C GLY A 37 1.17 14.36 -14.06
N LYS A 38 0.59 13.33 -13.41
CA LYS A 38 -0.79 13.33 -12.91
C LYS A 38 -0.85 13.43 -11.38
N PRO A 39 -2.00 13.84 -10.81
CA PRO A 39 -2.20 13.78 -9.36
C PRO A 39 -1.99 12.36 -8.85
N LEU A 40 -1.11 12.19 -7.86
CA LEU A 40 -0.70 10.87 -7.35
C LEU A 40 -1.86 10.06 -6.75
N GLU A 41 -2.86 10.74 -6.17
CA GLU A 41 -4.07 10.07 -5.68
C GLU A 41 -4.89 9.44 -6.80
N GLU A 42 -4.97 10.09 -7.97
CA GLU A 42 -5.64 9.52 -9.14
C GLU A 42 -4.84 8.34 -9.72
N GLU A 43 -3.51 8.49 -9.77
CA GLU A 43 -2.65 7.41 -10.26
C GLU A 43 -2.71 6.17 -9.36
N ILE A 44 -2.72 6.33 -8.04
CA ILE A 44 -2.81 5.17 -7.13
C ILE A 44 -4.17 4.47 -7.21
N LYS A 45 -5.27 5.23 -7.40
CA LYS A 45 -6.59 4.67 -7.68
C LYS A 45 -6.60 3.90 -9.01
N ARG A 46 -5.94 4.44 -10.04
CA ARG A 46 -5.81 3.77 -11.35
C ARG A 46 -5.03 2.45 -11.22
N LEU A 47 -3.95 2.41 -10.45
CA LEU A 47 -3.20 1.18 -10.20
C LEU A 47 -4.03 0.14 -9.46
N ALA A 48 -4.72 0.55 -8.40
CA ALA A 48 -5.63 -0.34 -7.65
C ALA A 48 -6.75 -0.89 -8.54
N TYR A 49 -7.34 -0.04 -9.39
CA TYR A 49 -8.32 -0.44 -10.40
C TYR A 49 -7.75 -1.45 -11.39
N GLY A 50 -6.56 -1.18 -11.96
CA GLY A 50 -5.92 -2.09 -12.91
C GLY A 50 -5.69 -3.48 -12.32
N LYS A 51 -5.21 -3.54 -11.06
CA LYS A 51 -5.04 -4.81 -10.34
C LYS A 51 -6.35 -5.55 -10.13
N ALA A 52 -7.38 -4.87 -9.67
CA ALA A 52 -8.70 -5.49 -9.47
C ALA A 52 -9.29 -5.97 -10.80
N LYS A 53 -9.23 -5.15 -11.84
CA LYS A 53 -9.77 -5.47 -13.17
C LYS A 53 -9.09 -6.67 -13.82
N SER A 54 -7.75 -6.79 -13.76
CA SER A 54 -7.02 -7.91 -14.36
C SER A 54 -7.48 -9.24 -13.78
N VAL A 55 -7.69 -9.30 -12.46
CA VAL A 55 -8.19 -10.49 -11.77
C VAL A 55 -9.69 -10.72 -12.04
N PHE A 56 -10.49 -9.64 -12.05
CA PHE A 56 -11.93 -9.72 -12.29
C PHE A 56 -12.26 -10.27 -13.69
N THR A 57 -11.45 -9.98 -14.68
CA THR A 57 -11.67 -10.42 -16.07
C THR A 57 -11.91 -11.94 -16.18
N ASN A 58 -11.21 -12.71 -15.35
CA ASN A 58 -11.35 -14.18 -15.30
C ASN A 58 -12.18 -14.68 -14.11
N ASN A 59 -12.80 -13.78 -13.33
CA ASN A 59 -13.53 -14.11 -12.09
C ASN A 59 -14.76 -13.20 -11.95
N GLN A 60 -15.64 -13.19 -12.97
CA GLN A 60 -16.75 -12.24 -13.09
C GLN A 60 -17.91 -12.50 -12.09
N ASP A 61 -17.88 -13.61 -11.38
CA ASP A 61 -18.79 -13.97 -10.29
C ASP A 61 -18.35 -13.45 -8.92
N ALA A 62 -17.16 -12.85 -8.85
CA ALA A 62 -16.54 -12.43 -7.61
C ALA A 62 -16.62 -10.91 -7.35
N LEU A 63 -16.46 -10.54 -6.07
CA LEU A 63 -16.02 -9.21 -5.67
C LEU A 63 -14.48 -9.23 -5.54
N VAL A 64 -13.80 -8.39 -6.29
CA VAL A 64 -12.34 -8.34 -6.30
C VAL A 64 -11.85 -7.05 -5.64
N ILE A 65 -10.95 -7.19 -4.66
CA ILE A 65 -10.30 -6.06 -3.97
C ILE A 65 -8.88 -5.93 -4.48
N GLY A 66 -8.59 -4.84 -5.18
CA GLY A 66 -7.25 -4.42 -5.57
C GLY A 66 -6.74 -3.31 -4.68
N SER A 67 -5.45 -3.29 -4.37
CA SER A 67 -4.82 -2.21 -3.62
C SER A 67 -3.39 -1.99 -4.09
N ASP A 68 -2.97 -0.71 -4.04
CA ASP A 68 -1.58 -0.34 -4.24
C ASP A 68 -1.16 0.79 -3.31
N THR A 69 0.15 0.89 -3.03
CA THR A 69 0.69 1.84 -2.04
C THR A 69 1.97 2.45 -2.58
N ILE A 70 2.06 3.77 -2.52
CA ILE A 70 3.26 4.53 -2.86
C ILE A 70 3.73 5.38 -1.68
N VAL A 71 5.04 5.58 -1.59
CA VAL A 71 5.68 6.57 -0.72
C VAL A 71 6.11 7.75 -1.59
N THR A 72 5.84 8.96 -1.15
CA THR A 72 6.24 10.16 -1.89
C THR A 72 6.79 11.24 -0.97
N ILE A 73 7.84 11.90 -1.40
CA ILE A 73 8.42 13.07 -0.76
C ILE A 73 8.66 14.14 -1.84
N ASP A 74 8.25 15.38 -1.57
CA ASP A 74 8.39 16.51 -2.51
C ASP A 74 7.84 16.16 -3.93
N ASN A 75 6.69 15.49 -3.99
CA ASN A 75 6.05 14.97 -5.20
C ASN A 75 6.86 13.90 -5.97
N LYS A 76 8.00 13.46 -5.44
CA LYS A 76 8.79 12.36 -5.99
C LYS A 76 8.29 11.04 -5.41
N VAL A 77 7.98 10.09 -6.27
CA VAL A 77 7.59 8.73 -5.85
C VAL A 77 8.84 7.92 -5.54
N LEU A 78 8.86 7.33 -4.34
CA LEU A 78 9.88 6.40 -3.90
C LEU A 78 9.32 4.98 -4.03
N GLY A 79 9.76 4.27 -5.05
CA GLY A 79 9.41 2.86 -5.25
C GLY A 79 10.22 1.92 -4.35
N LYS A 80 10.24 0.63 -4.70
CA LYS A 80 11.11 -0.35 -4.04
C LYS A 80 12.58 -0.09 -4.42
N PRO A 81 13.51 -0.15 -3.48
CA PRO A 81 14.93 0.01 -3.80
C PRO A 81 15.42 -1.17 -4.65
N LYS A 82 16.28 -0.90 -5.61
CA LYS A 82 16.86 -1.91 -6.50
C LYS A 82 18.16 -2.53 -5.94
N THR A 83 18.82 -1.83 -5.03
CA THR A 83 20.10 -2.20 -4.42
C THR A 83 20.17 -1.69 -2.98
N TYR A 84 21.14 -2.18 -2.21
CA TYR A 84 21.43 -1.68 -0.87
C TYR A 84 21.74 -0.17 -0.88
N GLU A 85 22.56 0.29 -1.82
CA GLU A 85 22.91 1.70 -1.97
C GLU A 85 21.69 2.57 -2.31
N HIS A 86 20.77 2.03 -3.12
CA HIS A 86 19.52 2.73 -3.42
C HIS A 86 18.62 2.83 -2.18
N ALA A 87 18.55 1.77 -1.36
CA ALA A 87 17.82 1.81 -0.08
C ALA A 87 18.42 2.86 0.88
N LYS A 88 19.75 2.91 1.03
CA LYS A 88 20.44 3.93 1.84
C LYS A 88 20.11 5.34 1.37
N LYS A 89 20.14 5.57 0.06
CA LYS A 89 19.81 6.88 -0.52
C LYS A 89 18.37 7.29 -0.20
N MET A 90 17.41 6.38 -0.32
CA MET A 90 16.01 6.64 0.02
C MET A 90 15.86 7.01 1.49
N LEU A 91 16.47 6.25 2.41
CA LEU A 91 16.40 6.51 3.84
C LEU A 91 17.04 7.86 4.21
N LYS A 92 18.17 8.24 3.60
CA LYS A 92 18.78 9.57 3.75
C LYS A 92 17.85 10.68 3.26
N GLU A 93 17.12 10.44 2.19
CA GLU A 93 16.14 11.40 1.64
C GLU A 93 14.95 11.61 2.59
N LEU A 94 14.54 10.56 3.33
CA LEU A 94 13.45 10.60 4.30
C LEU A 94 13.87 11.10 5.69
N SER A 95 15.15 10.96 6.05
CA SER A 95 15.71 11.31 7.37
C SER A 95 15.36 12.74 7.80
N GLY A 96 14.81 12.89 9.01
CA GLY A 96 14.43 14.17 9.60
C GLY A 96 13.28 14.89 8.89
N LYS A 97 12.54 14.22 8.02
CA LYS A 97 11.52 14.86 7.19
C LYS A 97 10.16 14.19 7.30
N LYS A 98 9.16 14.97 6.90
CA LYS A 98 7.81 14.49 6.63
C LYS A 98 7.71 13.99 5.18
N HIS A 99 7.07 12.87 4.99
CA HIS A 99 6.70 12.32 3.68
C HIS A 99 5.27 11.77 3.70
N LYS A 100 4.73 11.46 2.53
CA LYS A 100 3.38 10.91 2.39
C LYS A 100 3.43 9.45 1.99
N VAL A 101 2.48 8.69 2.53
CA VAL A 101 2.12 7.36 2.03
C VAL A 101 0.69 7.45 1.50
N ILE A 102 0.50 7.04 0.25
CA ILE A 102 -0.79 7.06 -0.42
C ILE A 102 -1.16 5.64 -0.80
N THR A 103 -2.29 5.16 -0.28
CA THR A 103 -2.81 3.84 -0.61
C THR A 103 -4.14 3.96 -1.33
N GLY A 104 -4.18 3.42 -2.55
CA GLY A 104 -5.40 3.30 -3.35
C GLY A 104 -6.02 1.92 -3.17
N VAL A 105 -7.34 1.88 -3.23
CA VAL A 105 -8.14 0.66 -3.19
C VAL A 105 -9.18 0.70 -4.29
N CYS A 106 -9.44 -0.45 -4.90
CA CYS A 106 -10.55 -0.69 -5.81
C CYS A 106 -11.34 -1.90 -5.36
N ILE A 107 -12.65 -1.74 -5.24
CA ILE A 107 -13.62 -2.84 -5.11
C ILE A 107 -14.30 -2.98 -6.46
N TYR A 108 -14.08 -4.10 -7.11
CA TYR A 108 -14.61 -4.38 -8.45
C TYR A 108 -15.62 -5.51 -8.41
N THR A 109 -16.84 -5.26 -8.88
CA THR A 109 -17.89 -6.27 -9.07
C THR A 109 -18.47 -6.13 -10.48
N LYS A 110 -19.32 -7.07 -10.87
CA LYS A 110 -20.02 -7.00 -12.16
C LYS A 110 -20.88 -5.74 -12.31
N ASP A 111 -21.48 -5.28 -11.21
CA ASP A 111 -22.46 -4.20 -11.24
C ASP A 111 -21.88 -2.84 -10.85
N LYS A 112 -20.74 -2.82 -10.15
CA LYS A 112 -20.16 -1.59 -9.62
C LYS A 112 -18.65 -1.67 -9.51
N VAL A 113 -18.01 -0.54 -9.80
CA VAL A 113 -16.59 -0.28 -9.49
C VAL A 113 -16.52 0.89 -8.53
N ASP A 114 -15.84 0.67 -7.41
CA ASP A 114 -15.66 1.66 -6.36
C ASP A 114 -14.17 1.84 -6.09
N THR A 115 -13.67 3.07 -6.20
CA THR A 115 -12.25 3.39 -6.01
C THR A 115 -12.08 4.56 -5.05
N PHE A 116 -11.13 4.43 -4.14
CA PHE A 116 -10.78 5.49 -3.19
C PHE A 116 -9.29 5.46 -2.86
N ALA A 117 -8.79 6.55 -2.29
CA ALA A 117 -7.41 6.65 -1.83
C ALA A 117 -7.37 7.23 -0.41
N VAL A 118 -6.39 6.81 0.37
CA VAL A 118 -6.11 7.33 1.70
C VAL A 118 -4.67 7.84 1.73
N VAL A 119 -4.51 9.08 2.18
CA VAL A 119 -3.22 9.76 2.33
C VAL A 119 -2.87 9.85 3.80
N SER A 120 -1.64 9.49 4.15
CA SER A 120 -1.12 9.61 5.51
C SER A 120 0.24 10.28 5.49
N ASP A 121 0.47 11.20 6.42
CA ASP A 121 1.75 11.83 6.64
C ASP A 121 2.58 11.01 7.65
N VAL A 122 3.84 10.76 7.33
CA VAL A 122 4.78 10.04 8.18
C VAL A 122 5.98 10.95 8.45
N TYR A 123 6.38 11.03 9.70
CA TYR A 123 7.49 11.88 10.18
C TYR A 123 8.63 11.00 10.66
N PHE A 124 9.81 11.15 10.07
CA PHE A 124 11.02 10.47 10.49
C PHE A 124 11.85 11.35 11.43
N ASP A 125 12.49 10.72 12.41
CA ASP A 125 13.61 11.33 13.13
C ASP A 125 14.83 11.49 12.20
N GLU A 126 15.80 12.31 12.59
CA GLU A 126 17.10 12.35 11.92
C GLU A 126 17.81 11.01 12.13
N LEU A 127 18.24 10.40 11.03
CA LEU A 127 18.93 9.11 11.02
C LEU A 127 20.43 9.32 10.81
N THR A 128 21.22 8.66 11.63
CA THR A 128 22.67 8.57 11.42
C THR A 128 23.00 7.59 10.29
N ASP A 129 24.16 7.76 9.66
CA ASP A 129 24.64 6.83 8.62
C ASP A 129 24.71 5.39 9.17
N LYS A 130 25.14 5.23 10.44
CA LYS A 130 25.20 3.92 11.08
C LYS A 130 23.83 3.26 11.23
N GLU A 131 22.80 3.98 11.64
CA GLU A 131 21.43 3.45 11.74
C GLU A 131 20.88 3.02 10.39
N ILE A 132 21.14 3.79 9.35
CA ILE A 132 20.76 3.46 7.97
C ILE A 132 21.49 2.20 7.53
N ASP A 133 22.80 2.10 7.73
CA ASP A 133 23.61 0.94 7.35
C ASP A 133 23.14 -0.33 8.07
N ASP A 134 22.98 -0.27 9.38
CA ASP A 134 22.50 -1.38 10.20
C ASP A 134 21.11 -1.85 9.75
N TYR A 135 20.21 -0.92 9.43
CA TYR A 135 18.86 -1.26 8.98
C TYR A 135 18.84 -1.89 7.59
N VAL A 136 19.62 -1.39 6.66
CA VAL A 136 19.68 -1.94 5.30
C VAL A 136 20.25 -3.36 5.29
N LEU A 137 21.19 -3.67 6.20
CA LEU A 137 21.74 -5.02 6.36
C LEU A 137 20.70 -6.06 6.82
N THR A 138 19.61 -5.64 7.45
CA THR A 138 18.49 -6.54 7.82
C THR A 138 17.72 -7.08 6.62
N LYS A 139 17.90 -6.50 5.45
CA LYS A 139 17.18 -6.75 4.20
C LYS A 139 15.70 -6.34 4.22
N GLU A 140 15.14 -5.93 5.36
CA GLU A 140 13.75 -5.48 5.45
C GLU A 140 13.41 -4.36 4.46
N PRO A 141 14.29 -3.37 4.18
CA PRO A 141 14.01 -2.29 3.24
C PRO A 141 13.79 -2.72 1.79
N LEU A 142 14.37 -3.86 1.38
CA LEU A 142 14.60 -4.16 -0.05
C LEU A 142 13.32 -4.42 -0.85
N ASP A 143 12.24 -4.86 -0.20
CA ASP A 143 10.95 -5.15 -0.84
C ASP A 143 9.86 -4.13 -0.51
N LYS A 144 10.23 -2.98 0.06
CA LYS A 144 9.32 -1.95 0.54
C LYS A 144 9.44 -0.65 -0.26
N ALA A 145 8.29 -0.07 -0.63
CA ALA A 145 8.26 1.30 -1.14
C ALA A 145 8.84 2.27 -0.10
N GLY A 146 9.70 3.21 -0.53
CA GLY A 146 10.40 4.12 0.37
C GLY A 146 11.46 3.47 1.25
N ALA A 147 11.79 2.20 1.03
CA ALA A 147 12.83 1.44 1.74
C ALA A 147 12.60 1.32 3.25
N TYR A 148 11.35 1.26 3.73
CA TYR A 148 11.07 0.98 5.14
C TYR A 148 9.72 0.28 5.35
N ALA A 149 9.58 -0.35 6.52
CA ALA A 149 8.31 -0.91 6.99
C ALA A 149 7.91 -0.27 8.32
N ILE A 150 6.67 0.28 8.38
CA ILE A 150 6.11 0.80 9.64
C ILE A 150 5.86 -0.33 10.64
N GLN A 151 5.48 -1.51 10.16
CA GLN A 151 5.30 -2.72 10.95
C GLN A 151 6.58 -3.57 10.87
N GLY A 152 7.63 -3.16 11.56
CA GLY A 152 8.89 -3.88 11.53
C GLY A 152 10.01 -3.10 12.18
N LEU A 153 11.25 -3.43 11.81
CA LEU A 153 12.45 -2.80 12.39
C LEU A 153 12.56 -1.32 12.03
N GLY A 154 11.95 -0.88 10.92
CA GLY A 154 11.89 0.52 10.51
C GLY A 154 10.97 1.38 11.37
N SER A 155 10.11 0.78 12.20
CA SER A 155 9.20 1.51 13.09
C SER A 155 9.92 2.47 14.04
N LYS A 156 11.14 2.13 14.46
CA LYS A 156 11.98 2.95 15.36
C LYS A 156 12.39 4.30 14.78
N PHE A 157 12.30 4.49 13.47
CA PHE A 157 12.62 5.74 12.78
C PHE A 157 11.45 6.71 12.72
N ILE A 158 10.25 6.23 13.01
CA ILE A 158 9.02 6.99 12.85
C ILE A 158 8.68 7.68 14.18
N ASN A 159 8.76 8.99 14.16
CA ASN A 159 8.44 9.84 15.28
C ASN A 159 6.93 10.04 15.45
N ARG A 160 6.23 10.22 14.31
CA ARG A 160 4.80 10.53 14.30
C ARG A 160 4.17 10.11 12.98
N ILE A 161 2.90 9.76 13.04
CA ILE A 161 2.03 9.64 11.87
C ILE A 161 0.83 10.58 12.04
N ASP A 162 0.33 11.10 10.90
CA ASP A 162 -0.91 11.85 10.82
C ASP A 162 -1.75 11.23 9.70
N GLY A 163 -2.73 10.40 10.08
CA GLY A 163 -3.53 9.61 9.15
C GLY A 163 -3.80 8.19 9.62
N ASP A 164 -3.90 7.28 8.66
CA ASP A 164 -4.28 5.88 8.88
C ASP A 164 -3.05 4.95 8.87
N TYR A 165 -2.74 4.37 10.03
CA TYR A 165 -1.65 3.40 10.21
C TYR A 165 -1.80 2.20 9.26
N TYR A 166 -3.02 1.66 9.11
CA TYR A 166 -3.26 0.49 8.27
C TYR A 166 -3.13 0.82 6.77
N ALA A 167 -3.48 2.04 6.37
CA ALA A 167 -3.20 2.50 5.01
C ALA A 167 -1.69 2.55 4.73
N ILE A 168 -0.87 2.98 5.70
CA ILE A 168 0.59 2.96 5.58
C ILE A 168 1.12 1.52 5.45
N MET A 169 0.50 0.55 6.13
CA MET A 169 0.80 -0.87 5.97
C MET A 169 0.40 -1.44 4.59
N GLY A 170 -0.55 -0.80 3.90
CA GLY A 170 -0.96 -1.14 2.55
C GLY A 170 -2.44 -1.45 2.31
N LEU A 171 -3.31 -1.33 3.34
CA LEU A 171 -4.76 -1.47 3.19
C LEU A 171 -5.49 -0.66 4.28
N PRO A 172 -6.24 0.40 3.92
CA PRO A 172 -6.95 1.25 4.88
C PRO A 172 -8.20 0.55 5.42
N VAL A 173 -8.04 -0.17 6.54
CA VAL A 173 -9.06 -1.07 7.10
C VAL A 173 -10.37 -0.34 7.41
N ASN A 174 -10.31 0.84 8.04
CA ASN A 174 -11.51 1.58 8.41
C ASN A 174 -12.27 2.09 7.18
N GLU A 175 -11.57 2.67 6.21
CA GLU A 175 -12.20 3.19 5.00
C GLU A 175 -12.75 2.04 4.15
N LEU A 176 -11.98 0.96 3.98
CA LEU A 176 -12.46 -0.23 3.28
C LEU A 176 -13.72 -0.83 3.94
N TYR A 177 -13.77 -0.89 5.28
CA TYR A 177 -14.96 -1.32 6.00
C TYR A 177 -16.20 -0.50 5.67
N LYS A 178 -16.08 0.85 5.60
CA LYS A 178 -17.20 1.72 5.21
C LYS A 178 -17.71 1.41 3.81
N HIS A 179 -16.79 1.21 2.85
CA HIS A 179 -17.13 0.86 1.48
C HIS A 179 -17.75 -0.54 1.37
N LEU A 180 -17.27 -1.53 2.14
CA LEU A 180 -17.80 -2.90 2.15
C LEU A 180 -19.23 -3.02 2.69
N LYS A 181 -19.68 -2.07 3.52
CA LYS A 181 -21.10 -2.05 4.00
C LYS A 181 -22.11 -2.07 2.87
N GLN A 182 -21.80 -1.45 1.72
CA GLN A 182 -22.67 -1.42 0.55
C GLN A 182 -22.91 -2.82 -0.06
N TYR A 183 -22.05 -3.78 0.26
CA TYR A 183 -22.10 -5.15 -0.26
C TYR A 183 -22.60 -6.16 0.79
N ASN A 184 -23.05 -5.69 1.98
CA ASN A 184 -23.45 -6.52 3.11
C ASN A 184 -22.35 -7.47 3.60
N LEU A 185 -21.08 -7.07 3.49
CA LEU A 185 -19.87 -7.86 3.81
C LEU A 185 -19.20 -7.38 5.12
N THR A 186 -20.00 -7.09 6.14
CA THR A 186 -19.48 -6.56 7.41
C THR A 186 -19.65 -7.50 8.60
N SER A 187 -20.01 -8.74 8.33
CA SER A 187 -20.15 -9.77 9.37
C SER A 187 -18.88 -10.61 9.43
N ILE A 188 -18.10 -10.47 10.49
CA ILE A 188 -17.05 -11.40 10.91
C ILE A 188 -17.71 -12.54 11.68
#